data_365960e72d29f3f76a5931aed13d1e59
#
_entry.id   365960e72d29f3f76a5931aed13d1e59
#
_cell.length_a   1.000
_cell.length_b   1.000
_cell.length_c   1.000
_cell.angle_alpha   90.00
_cell.angle_beta   90.00
_cell.angle_gamma   90.00
#
_symmetry.space_group_name_H-M   'P 1'
#
loop_
_entity.id
_entity.type
_entity.pdbx_description
1 polymer ?
#
loop_
_entity_poly.entity_id
_entity_poly.type
_entity_poly.pdbx_seq_one_letter_code
_entity_poly.pdbx_strand_id
1 'polypeptide(L)'
;LLMLSLWLLKNKKNDFFVFTLLIMIFMYFGLTQMPWPPLLIIYSFFAWQIGGHKLALGTFFGLSFIVVVGMWPEAMISVYLCGIAVVFCFITGTSLGVWAAHSSVVSAIVRPINDTLQTIPLFVILIPFVMLFKIGDFTALLAIIIYAIVPSVRYAEHGIRNLPSEVIEASKMMGSTRMQLLFLVKIPLAMPVIMLGLNQTIMYGIAMLVIAALIGTNGLEQIVFIGLTDGNRGKGLIAGISMAIIAMIV
;
A
#
# COMPACT_ATOMS: atom_id res chain seq x y z
N LEU A 1 24.21 -5.76 11.71
CA LEU A 1 22.96 -6.00 10.96
C LEU A 1 22.95 -7.37 10.30
N LEU A 2 23.97 -7.76 9.52
CA LEU A 2 24.07 -9.09 8.87
C LEU A 2 24.11 -10.26 9.87
N MET A 3 24.78 -10.14 11.00
CA MET A 3 24.83 -11.16 12.05
C MET A 3 23.47 -11.32 12.75
N LEU A 4 22.73 -10.22 12.94
CA LEU A 4 21.38 -10.23 13.54
C LEU A 4 20.36 -10.86 12.60
N SER A 5 20.46 -10.61 11.29
CA SER A 5 19.60 -11.21 10.27
C SER A 5 19.83 -12.73 10.15
N LEU A 6 21.07 -13.19 10.22
CA LEU A 6 21.41 -14.63 10.20
C LEU A 6 20.97 -15.36 11.47
N TRP A 7 20.98 -14.70 12.64
CA TRP A 7 20.48 -15.26 13.89
C TRP A 7 18.95 -15.38 13.88
N LEU A 8 18.24 -14.40 13.30
CA LEU A 8 16.79 -14.38 13.15
C LEU A 8 16.30 -15.44 12.13
N LEU A 9 17.05 -15.72 11.07
CA LEU A 9 16.76 -16.78 10.08
C LEU A 9 16.79 -18.19 10.68
N LYS A 10 17.48 -18.40 11.80
CA LYS A 10 17.58 -19.69 12.46
C LYS A 10 16.31 -20.06 13.27
N ASN A 11 15.41 -19.12 13.49
CA ASN A 11 14.23 -19.34 14.35
C ASN A 11 12.93 -19.28 13.50
N LYS A 12 12.48 -20.42 13.00
CA LYS A 12 11.37 -20.65 12.05
C LYS A 12 10.02 -19.97 12.38
N LYS A 13 9.88 -19.39 13.57
CA LYS A 13 8.67 -18.67 14.01
C LYS A 13 8.67 -17.18 13.65
N ASN A 14 9.81 -16.62 13.20
CA ASN A 14 9.99 -15.20 12.92
C ASN A 14 10.22 -14.88 11.44
N ASP A 15 10.11 -15.89 10.53
CA ASP A 15 10.44 -15.71 9.11
C ASP A 15 9.62 -14.60 8.43
N PHE A 16 8.36 -14.46 8.81
CA PHE A 16 7.49 -13.41 8.30
C PHE A 16 7.93 -12.01 8.76
N PHE A 17 8.28 -11.86 10.05
CA PHE A 17 8.74 -10.59 10.59
C PHE A 17 10.08 -10.17 9.96
N VAL A 18 11.00 -11.13 9.83
CA VAL A 18 12.32 -10.90 9.17
C VAL A 18 12.13 -10.52 7.71
N PHE A 19 11.25 -11.21 6.99
CA PHE A 19 10.95 -10.89 5.58
C PHE A 19 10.35 -9.49 5.43
N THR A 20 9.41 -9.13 6.29
CA THR A 20 8.83 -7.77 6.30
C THR A 20 9.88 -6.71 6.61
N LEU A 21 10.76 -6.96 7.58
CA LEU A 21 11.83 -6.05 7.96
C LEU A 21 12.87 -5.91 6.86
N LEU A 22 13.19 -6.99 6.15
CA LEU A 22 14.08 -6.96 4.98
C LEU A 22 13.46 -6.16 3.83
N ILE A 23 12.17 -6.33 3.56
CA ILE A 23 11.45 -5.52 2.56
C ILE A 23 11.48 -4.04 2.96
N MET A 24 11.21 -3.73 4.22
CA MET A 24 11.27 -2.34 4.71
C MET A 24 12.66 -1.72 4.54
N ILE A 25 13.71 -2.45 4.89
CA ILE A 25 15.10 -1.99 4.74
C ILE A 25 15.43 -1.83 3.25
N PHE A 26 15.07 -2.81 2.42
CA PHE A 26 15.33 -2.76 0.98
C PHE A 26 14.58 -1.60 0.32
N MET A 27 13.30 -1.40 0.66
CA MET A 27 12.50 -0.27 0.18
C MET A 27 13.10 1.07 0.62
N TYR A 28 13.53 1.19 1.89
CA TYR A 28 14.16 2.41 2.38
C TYR A 28 15.44 2.73 1.62
N PHE A 29 16.41 1.82 1.60
CA PHE A 29 17.69 2.06 0.91
C PHE A 29 17.53 2.13 -0.62
N GLY A 30 16.63 1.33 -1.19
CA GLY A 30 16.37 1.30 -2.63
C GLY A 30 15.68 2.54 -3.16
N LEU A 31 14.78 3.16 -2.37
CA LEU A 31 14.05 4.35 -2.81
C LEU A 31 14.75 5.65 -2.38
N THR A 32 15.25 5.73 -1.14
CA THR A 32 15.75 7.00 -0.59
C THR A 32 17.23 7.25 -0.90
N GLN A 33 18.05 6.20 -1.09
CA GLN A 33 19.48 6.34 -1.32
C GLN A 33 19.92 6.05 -2.76
N MET A 34 19.05 5.44 -3.59
CA MET A 34 19.37 5.28 -5.01
C MET A 34 19.33 6.64 -5.73
N PRO A 35 20.32 6.91 -6.59
CA PRO A 35 20.26 8.08 -7.46
C PRO A 35 19.05 8.00 -8.40
N TRP A 36 18.49 9.15 -8.74
CA TRP A 36 17.25 9.24 -9.55
C TRP A 36 17.30 8.56 -10.95
N PRO A 37 18.47 8.50 -11.69
CA PRO A 37 18.46 7.97 -13.05
C PRO A 37 18.08 6.49 -13.15
N PRO A 38 18.63 5.56 -12.33
CA PRO A 38 18.24 4.17 -12.36
C PRO A 38 16.74 3.95 -12.07
N LEU A 39 16.19 4.65 -11.07
CA LEU A 39 14.78 4.52 -10.71
C LEU A 39 13.87 5.01 -11.85
N LEU A 40 14.21 6.15 -12.47
CA LEU A 40 13.46 6.67 -13.60
C LEU A 40 13.42 5.68 -14.76
N ILE A 41 14.56 5.04 -15.09
CA ILE A 41 14.63 4.03 -16.15
C ILE A 41 13.82 2.79 -15.79
N ILE A 42 13.94 2.30 -14.56
CA ILE A 42 13.23 1.11 -14.10
C ILE A 42 11.71 1.32 -14.14
N TYR A 43 11.19 2.40 -13.57
CA TYR A 43 9.76 2.69 -13.59
C TYR A 43 9.23 2.88 -15.02
N SER A 44 9.97 3.60 -15.87
CA SER A 44 9.56 3.79 -17.29
C SER A 44 9.58 2.48 -18.06
N PHE A 45 10.54 1.57 -17.80
CA PHE A 45 10.61 0.26 -18.41
C PHE A 45 9.43 -0.63 -17.99
N PHE A 46 9.10 -0.68 -16.70
CA PHE A 46 7.92 -1.42 -16.23
C PHE A 46 6.62 -0.85 -16.81
N ALA A 47 6.48 0.47 -16.85
CA ALA A 47 5.34 1.13 -17.47
C ALA A 47 5.21 0.76 -18.96
N TRP A 48 6.34 0.63 -19.66
CA TRP A 48 6.34 0.17 -21.05
C TRP A 48 5.84 -1.26 -21.21
N GLN A 49 6.28 -2.16 -20.35
CA GLN A 49 5.86 -3.56 -20.38
C GLN A 49 4.35 -3.74 -20.09
N ILE A 50 3.79 -2.91 -19.22
CA ILE A 50 2.38 -3.02 -18.78
C ILE A 50 1.44 -2.30 -19.73
N GLY A 51 1.74 -1.06 -20.11
CA GLY A 51 0.82 -0.17 -20.85
C GLY A 51 1.37 0.41 -22.16
N GLY A 52 2.53 -0.12 -22.61
CA GLY A 52 3.13 0.29 -23.88
C GLY A 52 3.80 1.67 -23.81
N HIS A 53 4.19 2.16 -25.00
CA HIS A 53 5.02 3.38 -25.13
C HIS A 53 4.37 4.66 -24.58
N LYS A 54 3.04 4.77 -24.65
CA LYS A 54 2.33 5.97 -24.17
C LYS A 54 2.42 6.11 -22.65
N LEU A 55 2.22 4.99 -21.93
CA LEU A 55 2.34 4.98 -20.49
C LEU A 55 3.79 5.21 -20.05
N ALA A 56 4.76 4.60 -20.74
CA ALA A 56 6.18 4.80 -20.48
C ALA A 56 6.61 6.26 -20.63
N LEU A 57 6.17 6.94 -21.68
CA LEU A 57 6.45 8.36 -21.89
C LEU A 57 5.81 9.22 -20.78
N GLY A 58 4.56 8.94 -20.41
CA GLY A 58 3.89 9.64 -19.32
C GLY A 58 4.65 9.49 -17.98
N THR A 59 5.06 8.26 -17.63
CA THR A 59 5.86 7.97 -16.45
C THR A 59 7.22 8.66 -16.49
N PHE A 60 7.91 8.60 -17.63
CA PHE A 60 9.21 9.24 -17.81
C PHE A 60 9.13 10.76 -17.62
N PHE A 61 8.19 11.43 -18.29
CA PHE A 61 8.02 12.88 -18.16
C PHE A 61 7.53 13.28 -16.76
N GLY A 62 6.64 12.52 -16.16
CA GLY A 62 6.16 12.76 -14.81
C GLY A 62 7.28 12.68 -13.76
N LEU A 63 8.08 11.61 -13.78
CA LEU A 63 9.22 11.47 -12.88
C LEU A 63 10.31 12.49 -13.16
N SER A 64 10.58 12.81 -14.44
CA SER A 64 11.54 13.85 -14.84
C SER A 64 11.11 15.22 -14.31
N PHE A 65 9.82 15.53 -14.31
CA PHE A 65 9.29 16.77 -13.72
C PHE A 65 9.65 16.86 -12.23
N ILE A 66 9.47 15.79 -11.45
CA ILE A 66 9.78 15.75 -10.02
C ILE A 66 11.28 15.99 -9.78
N VAL A 67 12.15 15.42 -10.64
CA VAL A 67 13.60 15.63 -10.59
C VAL A 67 13.98 17.08 -10.89
N VAL A 68 13.42 17.66 -11.97
CA VAL A 68 13.73 19.04 -12.41
C VAL A 68 13.30 20.07 -11.36
N VAL A 69 12.18 19.82 -10.69
CA VAL A 69 11.69 20.70 -9.62
C VAL A 69 12.49 20.55 -8.32
N GLY A 70 13.34 19.51 -8.21
CA GLY A 70 14.19 19.28 -7.05
C GLY A 70 13.47 18.66 -5.84
N MET A 71 12.29 18.04 -6.06
CA MET A 71 11.48 17.41 -5.00
C MET A 71 11.63 15.89 -4.97
N TRP A 72 12.70 15.36 -5.56
CA TRP A 72 12.96 13.93 -5.63
C TRP A 72 13.12 13.25 -4.26
N PRO A 73 13.91 13.79 -3.30
CA PRO A 73 14.08 13.14 -2.01
C PRO A 73 12.76 12.97 -1.24
N GLU A 74 11.96 14.02 -1.21
CA GLU A 74 10.66 14.02 -0.51
C GLU A 74 9.65 13.10 -1.21
N ALA A 75 9.70 13.06 -2.55
CA ALA A 75 8.90 12.13 -3.35
C ALA A 75 9.20 10.67 -2.99
N MET A 76 10.47 10.33 -2.85
CA MET A 76 10.87 8.97 -2.50
C MET A 76 10.50 8.60 -1.06
N ILE A 77 10.48 9.55 -0.12
CA ILE A 77 9.99 9.32 1.24
C ILE A 77 8.48 9.03 1.22
N SER A 78 7.69 9.79 0.47
CA SER A 78 6.25 9.56 0.32
C SER A 78 5.96 8.19 -0.31
N VAL A 79 6.68 7.81 -1.37
CA VAL A 79 6.56 6.49 -2.02
C VAL A 79 6.95 5.37 -1.07
N TYR A 80 8.00 5.56 -0.29
CA TYR A 80 8.45 4.61 0.73
C TYR A 80 7.39 4.37 1.81
N LEU A 81 6.86 5.44 2.41
CA LEU A 81 5.83 5.33 3.46
C LEU A 81 4.55 4.66 2.94
N CYS A 82 4.06 5.12 1.79
CA CYS A 82 2.88 4.56 1.16
C CYS A 82 3.12 3.11 0.71
N GLY A 83 4.25 2.82 0.08
CA GLY A 83 4.59 1.49 -0.43
C GLY A 83 4.65 0.43 0.67
N ILE A 84 5.31 0.72 1.79
CA ILE A 84 5.36 -0.21 2.93
C ILE A 84 3.96 -0.43 3.51
N ALA A 85 3.19 0.65 3.71
CA ALA A 85 1.84 0.53 4.23
C ALA A 85 0.97 -0.34 3.31
N VAL A 86 1.03 -0.11 2.00
CA VAL A 86 0.25 -0.86 1.00
C VAL A 86 0.64 -2.34 0.97
N VAL A 87 1.93 -2.66 0.94
CA VAL A 87 2.40 -4.06 0.98
C VAL A 87 1.90 -4.77 2.23
N PHE A 88 2.03 -4.13 3.39
CA PHE A 88 1.55 -4.68 4.64
C PHE A 88 0.03 -4.87 4.64
N CYS A 89 -0.73 -3.85 4.21
CA CYS A 89 -2.19 -3.90 4.11
C CYS A 89 -2.67 -4.96 3.13
N PHE A 90 -2.01 -5.09 1.99
CA PHE A 90 -2.39 -6.07 0.97
C PHE A 90 -2.19 -7.50 1.47
N ILE A 91 -1.05 -7.82 2.07
CA ILE A 91 -0.77 -9.17 2.58
C ILE A 91 -1.71 -9.51 3.75
N THR A 92 -1.78 -8.64 4.76
CA THR A 92 -2.59 -8.90 5.96
C THR A 92 -4.08 -8.77 5.70
N GLY A 93 -4.49 -7.75 4.96
CA GLY A 93 -5.89 -7.50 4.62
C GLY A 93 -6.47 -8.57 3.69
N THR A 94 -5.73 -8.98 2.65
CA THR A 94 -6.15 -10.08 1.77
C THR A 94 -6.27 -11.39 2.55
N SER A 95 -5.31 -11.70 3.41
CA SER A 95 -5.36 -12.91 4.26
C SER A 95 -6.57 -12.90 5.19
N LEU A 96 -6.86 -11.76 5.81
CA LEU A 96 -8.03 -11.58 6.69
C LEU A 96 -9.34 -11.66 5.88
N GLY A 97 -9.40 -11.06 4.70
CA GLY A 97 -10.55 -11.12 3.80
C GLY A 97 -10.85 -12.55 3.31
N VAL A 98 -9.80 -13.30 2.93
CA VAL A 98 -9.92 -14.72 2.59
C VAL A 98 -10.46 -15.53 3.76
N TRP A 99 -9.99 -15.26 4.98
CA TRP A 99 -10.50 -15.92 6.18
C TRP A 99 -11.96 -15.55 6.44
N ALA A 100 -12.32 -14.27 6.35
CA ALA A 100 -13.69 -13.80 6.49
C ALA A 100 -14.64 -14.41 5.45
N ALA A 101 -14.16 -14.68 4.24
CA ALA A 101 -14.93 -15.35 3.19
C ALA A 101 -15.32 -16.81 3.55
N HIS A 102 -14.50 -17.48 4.39
CA HIS A 102 -14.72 -18.88 4.79
C HIS A 102 -15.42 -19.04 6.14
N SER A 103 -15.48 -17.98 6.96
CA SER A 103 -16.06 -18.01 8.30
C SER A 103 -17.10 -16.90 8.48
N SER A 104 -18.36 -17.27 8.72
CA SER A 104 -19.42 -16.31 9.03
C SER A 104 -19.14 -15.53 10.32
N VAL A 105 -18.53 -16.16 11.30
CA VAL A 105 -18.15 -15.52 12.58
C VAL A 105 -17.10 -14.44 12.36
N VAL A 106 -16.05 -14.75 11.60
CA VAL A 106 -14.98 -13.77 11.30
C VAL A 106 -15.56 -12.61 10.48
N SER A 107 -16.38 -12.90 9.48
CA SER A 107 -17.05 -11.88 8.68
C SER A 107 -17.96 -10.98 9.52
N ALA A 108 -18.73 -11.55 10.47
CA ALA A 108 -19.60 -10.79 11.36
C ALA A 108 -18.83 -9.82 12.29
N ILE A 109 -17.57 -10.11 12.59
CA ILE A 109 -16.70 -9.23 13.39
C ILE A 109 -15.98 -8.21 12.50
N VAL A 110 -15.43 -8.66 11.39
CA VAL A 110 -14.56 -7.83 10.52
C VAL A 110 -15.36 -6.75 9.77
N ARG A 111 -16.59 -7.06 9.32
CA ARG A 111 -17.41 -6.09 8.58
C ARG A 111 -17.73 -4.84 9.39
N PRO A 112 -18.29 -4.92 10.62
CA PRO A 112 -18.56 -3.72 11.41
C PRO A 112 -17.30 -2.90 11.70
N ILE A 113 -16.14 -3.55 11.94
CA ILE A 113 -14.86 -2.87 12.16
C ILE A 113 -14.47 -2.08 10.90
N ASN A 114 -14.53 -2.71 9.72
CA ASN A 114 -14.24 -2.05 8.45
C ASN A 114 -15.21 -0.90 8.17
N ASP A 115 -16.51 -1.06 8.47
CA ASP A 115 -17.52 -0.02 8.30
C ASP A 115 -17.22 1.17 9.22
N THR A 116 -16.88 0.91 10.47
CA THR A 116 -16.50 1.94 11.43
C THR A 116 -15.25 2.69 10.98
N LEU A 117 -14.19 1.99 10.54
CA LEU A 117 -12.95 2.63 10.06
C LEU A 117 -13.16 3.54 8.85
N GLN A 118 -14.15 3.24 8.00
CA GLN A 118 -14.46 4.09 6.84
C GLN A 118 -15.38 5.27 7.16
N THR A 119 -16.14 5.21 8.25
CA THR A 119 -17.03 6.29 8.67
C THR A 119 -16.35 7.30 9.59
N ILE A 120 -15.30 6.88 10.29
CA ILE A 120 -14.53 7.79 11.15
C ILE A 120 -13.78 8.81 10.29
N PRO A 121 -13.90 10.12 10.59
CA PRO A 121 -13.10 11.13 9.91
C PRO A 121 -11.60 10.85 10.06
N LEU A 122 -10.85 11.01 8.97
CA LEU A 122 -9.43 10.66 8.90
C LEU A 122 -8.59 11.31 10.00
N PHE A 123 -8.88 12.57 10.34
CA PHE A 123 -8.18 13.27 11.44
C PHE A 123 -8.37 12.61 12.79
N VAL A 124 -9.54 12.03 13.05
CA VAL A 124 -9.85 11.38 14.34
C VAL A 124 -8.98 10.15 14.54
N ILE A 125 -8.63 9.45 13.46
CA ILE A 125 -7.72 8.31 13.51
C ILE A 125 -6.31 8.73 13.92
N LEU A 126 -5.84 9.92 13.51
CA LEU A 126 -4.50 10.40 13.84
C LEU A 126 -4.31 10.70 15.32
N ILE A 127 -5.34 11.22 16.00
CA ILE A 127 -5.23 11.71 17.38
C ILE A 127 -4.67 10.65 18.35
N PRO A 128 -5.24 9.44 18.47
CA PRO A 128 -4.72 8.44 19.40
C PRO A 128 -3.30 7.97 19.05
N PHE A 129 -2.96 7.92 17.75
CA PHE A 129 -1.61 7.53 17.34
C PHE A 129 -0.56 8.58 17.69
N VAL A 130 -0.87 9.87 17.50
CA VAL A 130 0.02 10.96 17.92
C VAL A 130 0.20 10.97 19.45
N MET A 131 -0.85 10.71 20.19
CA MET A 131 -0.76 10.63 21.66
C MET A 131 0.11 9.47 22.16
N LEU A 132 0.08 8.34 21.48
CA LEU A 132 0.82 7.14 21.88
C LEU A 132 2.27 7.14 21.34
N PHE A 133 2.48 7.55 20.09
CA PHE A 133 3.76 7.37 19.38
C PHE A 133 4.46 8.68 19.04
N LYS A 134 3.88 9.82 19.43
CA LYS A 134 4.36 11.17 19.10
C LYS A 134 4.26 11.49 17.61
N ILE A 135 4.78 12.64 17.21
CA ILE A 135 4.83 13.15 15.85
C ILE A 135 5.95 12.44 15.07
N GLY A 136 5.71 12.07 13.81
CA GLY A 136 6.73 11.51 12.92
C GLY A 136 6.23 10.44 11.96
N ASP A 137 7.13 9.98 11.08
CA ASP A 137 6.85 9.04 9.99
C ASP A 137 6.29 7.69 10.46
N PHE A 138 6.69 7.21 11.64
CA PHE A 138 6.18 5.96 12.22
C PHE A 138 4.69 6.07 12.55
N THR A 139 4.27 7.18 13.14
CA THR A 139 2.87 7.46 13.48
C THR A 139 2.03 7.58 12.21
N ALA A 140 2.57 8.25 11.19
CA ALA A 140 1.96 8.34 9.88
C ALA A 140 1.77 6.95 9.24
N LEU A 141 2.80 6.10 9.27
CA LEU A 141 2.75 4.74 8.74
C LEU A 141 1.63 3.92 9.38
N LEU A 142 1.48 3.96 10.71
CA LEU A 142 0.42 3.25 11.42
C LEU A 142 -0.98 3.75 11.02
N ALA A 143 -1.14 5.06 10.91
CA ALA A 143 -2.40 5.66 10.50
C ALA A 143 -2.77 5.28 9.06
N ILE A 144 -1.79 5.27 8.14
CA ILE A 144 -1.99 4.83 6.75
C ILE A 144 -2.42 3.36 6.73
N ILE A 145 -1.74 2.48 7.48
CA ILE A 145 -2.05 1.04 7.54
C ILE A 145 -3.50 0.82 7.98
N ILE A 146 -3.93 1.44 9.07
CA ILE A 146 -5.29 1.21 9.60
C ILE A 146 -6.38 1.66 8.64
N TYR A 147 -6.14 2.74 7.91
CA TYR A 147 -7.11 3.22 6.94
C TYR A 147 -7.08 2.44 5.63
N ALA A 148 -5.90 2.16 5.12
CA ALA A 148 -5.70 1.52 3.82
C ALA A 148 -5.92 -0.01 3.82
N ILE A 149 -5.99 -0.67 4.98
CA ILE A 149 -6.25 -2.12 5.05
C ILE A 149 -7.67 -2.50 4.63
N VAL A 150 -8.63 -1.60 4.82
CA VAL A 150 -10.06 -1.87 4.64
C VAL A 150 -10.42 -2.33 3.23
N PRO A 151 -9.99 -1.68 2.14
CA PRO A 151 -10.24 -2.16 0.78
C PRO A 151 -9.67 -3.56 0.54
N SER A 152 -8.44 -3.85 0.96
CA SER A 152 -7.83 -5.19 0.78
C SER A 152 -8.68 -6.29 1.40
N VAL A 153 -9.22 -6.07 2.61
CA VAL A 153 -10.10 -7.03 3.28
C VAL A 153 -11.40 -7.21 2.53
N ARG A 154 -12.07 -6.11 2.17
CA ARG A 154 -13.38 -6.15 1.52
C ARG A 154 -13.35 -6.79 0.16
N TYR A 155 -12.39 -6.39 -0.69
CA TYR A 155 -12.29 -6.94 -2.05
C TYR A 155 -11.88 -8.41 -2.04
N ALA A 156 -11.03 -8.84 -1.11
CA ALA A 156 -10.67 -10.25 -0.96
C ALA A 156 -11.86 -11.10 -0.47
N GLU A 157 -12.61 -10.64 0.53
CA GLU A 157 -13.82 -11.32 0.98
C GLU A 157 -14.88 -11.40 -0.13
N HIS A 158 -15.14 -10.27 -0.80
CA HIS A 158 -16.12 -10.18 -1.88
C HIS A 158 -15.74 -11.07 -3.07
N GLY A 159 -14.47 -11.01 -3.51
CA GLY A 159 -13.99 -11.80 -4.64
C GLY A 159 -14.14 -13.30 -4.43
N ILE A 160 -13.87 -13.80 -3.22
CA ILE A 160 -13.99 -15.22 -2.92
C ILE A 160 -15.44 -15.65 -2.70
N ARG A 161 -16.28 -14.81 -2.11
CA ARG A 161 -17.71 -15.14 -1.86
C ARG A 161 -18.54 -15.18 -3.13
N ASN A 162 -18.20 -14.38 -4.14
CA ASN A 162 -18.99 -14.26 -5.37
C ASN A 162 -18.46 -15.13 -6.53
N LEU A 163 -17.66 -16.16 -6.23
CA LEU A 163 -17.24 -17.11 -7.24
C LEU A 163 -18.42 -17.99 -7.71
N PRO A 164 -18.48 -18.35 -9.00
CA PRO A 164 -19.52 -19.22 -9.52
C PRO A 164 -19.57 -20.57 -8.78
N SER A 165 -20.75 -20.97 -8.30
CA SER A 165 -20.95 -22.23 -7.57
C SER A 165 -20.60 -23.46 -8.42
N GLU A 166 -20.88 -23.40 -9.73
CA GLU A 166 -20.62 -24.49 -10.67
C GLU A 166 -19.14 -24.86 -10.71
N VAL A 167 -18.24 -23.88 -10.70
CA VAL A 167 -16.78 -24.12 -10.71
C VAL A 167 -16.32 -24.76 -9.40
N ILE A 168 -16.90 -24.32 -8.28
CA ILE A 168 -16.57 -24.85 -6.96
C ILE A 168 -17.08 -26.29 -6.82
N GLU A 169 -18.28 -26.58 -7.30
CA GLU A 169 -18.88 -27.91 -7.28
C GLU A 169 -18.12 -28.88 -8.20
N ALA A 170 -17.81 -28.46 -9.42
CA ALA A 170 -17.01 -29.27 -10.36
C ALA A 170 -15.65 -29.63 -9.76
N SER A 171 -14.96 -28.68 -9.12
CA SER A 171 -13.70 -28.94 -8.46
C SER A 171 -13.81 -29.93 -7.30
N LYS A 172 -14.89 -29.85 -6.51
CA LYS A 172 -15.17 -30.82 -5.43
C LYS A 172 -15.45 -32.22 -5.98
N MET A 173 -16.20 -32.33 -7.09
CA MET A 173 -16.47 -33.61 -7.74
C MET A 173 -15.21 -34.27 -8.27
N MET A 174 -14.19 -33.50 -8.67
CA MET A 174 -12.88 -34.01 -9.04
C MET A 174 -12.03 -34.45 -7.84
N GLY A 175 -12.56 -34.40 -6.61
CA GLY A 175 -11.86 -34.85 -5.41
C GLY A 175 -10.86 -33.84 -4.81
N SER A 176 -10.98 -32.55 -5.14
CA SER A 176 -10.10 -31.51 -4.60
C SER A 176 -10.22 -31.42 -3.08
N THR A 177 -9.08 -31.41 -2.40
CA THR A 177 -9.02 -31.11 -0.97
C THR A 177 -9.35 -29.63 -0.69
N ARG A 178 -9.68 -29.26 0.54
CA ARG A 178 -10.01 -27.86 0.93
C ARG A 178 -8.88 -26.89 0.57
N MET A 179 -7.64 -27.28 0.75
CA MET A 179 -6.48 -26.44 0.45
C MET A 179 -6.27 -26.29 -1.08
N GLN A 180 -6.42 -27.40 -1.83
CA GLN A 180 -6.36 -27.34 -3.31
C GLN A 180 -7.47 -26.45 -3.86
N LEU A 181 -8.70 -26.60 -3.36
CA LEU A 181 -9.82 -25.75 -3.75
C LEU A 181 -9.55 -24.26 -3.46
N LEU A 182 -8.89 -23.94 -2.32
CA LEU A 182 -8.56 -22.57 -1.96
C LEU A 182 -7.46 -21.99 -2.87
N PHE A 183 -6.30 -22.64 -2.91
CA PHE A 183 -5.12 -22.07 -3.56
C PHE A 183 -5.08 -22.26 -5.09
N LEU A 184 -5.66 -23.35 -5.62
CA LEU A 184 -5.63 -23.65 -7.06
C LEU A 184 -6.88 -23.21 -7.82
N VAL A 185 -8.00 -22.93 -7.10
CA VAL A 185 -9.25 -22.56 -7.76
C VAL A 185 -9.74 -21.20 -7.28
N LYS A 186 -10.05 -21.07 -5.99
CA LYS A 186 -10.71 -19.84 -5.48
C LYS A 186 -9.84 -18.60 -5.58
N ILE A 187 -8.59 -18.65 -5.09
CA ILE A 187 -7.69 -17.49 -5.12
C ILE A 187 -7.37 -17.07 -6.56
N PRO A 188 -6.98 -17.95 -7.49
CA PRO A 188 -6.74 -17.56 -8.88
C PRO A 188 -7.97 -16.97 -9.57
N LEU A 189 -9.16 -17.52 -9.36
CA LEU A 189 -10.40 -16.96 -9.92
C LEU A 189 -10.79 -15.61 -9.30
N ALA A 190 -10.51 -15.41 -8.01
CA ALA A 190 -10.78 -14.15 -7.32
C ALA A 190 -9.70 -13.09 -7.57
N MET A 191 -8.56 -13.46 -8.17
CA MET A 191 -7.39 -12.58 -8.34
C MET A 191 -7.72 -11.25 -9.01
N PRO A 192 -8.54 -11.16 -10.08
CA PRO A 192 -8.89 -9.87 -10.66
C PRO A 192 -9.57 -8.92 -9.65
N VAL A 193 -10.46 -9.44 -8.80
CA VAL A 193 -11.14 -8.65 -7.77
C VAL A 193 -10.18 -8.29 -6.64
N ILE A 194 -9.28 -9.19 -6.25
CA ILE A 194 -8.25 -8.94 -5.25
C ILE A 194 -7.30 -7.83 -5.73
N MET A 195 -6.93 -7.80 -7.02
CA MET A 195 -6.10 -6.74 -7.60
C MET A 195 -6.81 -5.39 -7.66
N LEU A 196 -8.13 -5.36 -7.85
CA LEU A 196 -8.90 -4.13 -7.65
C LEU A 196 -8.81 -3.65 -6.19
N GLY A 197 -8.80 -4.58 -5.24
CA GLY A 197 -8.56 -4.28 -3.82
C GLY A 197 -7.18 -3.66 -3.59
N LEU A 198 -6.13 -4.15 -4.24
CA LEU A 198 -4.79 -3.56 -4.18
C LEU A 198 -4.80 -2.11 -4.69
N ASN A 199 -5.39 -1.88 -5.86
CA ASN A 199 -5.49 -0.54 -6.44
C ASN A 199 -6.22 0.43 -5.48
N GLN A 200 -7.33 0.01 -4.89
CA GLN A 200 -8.05 0.82 -3.90
C GLN A 200 -7.22 1.04 -2.63
N THR A 201 -6.45 0.05 -2.18
CA THR A 201 -5.55 0.18 -1.02
C THR A 201 -4.48 1.24 -1.26
N ILE A 202 -3.91 1.30 -2.46
CA ILE A 202 -2.95 2.35 -2.86
C ILE A 202 -3.61 3.73 -2.79
N MET A 203 -4.79 3.89 -3.37
CA MET A 203 -5.51 5.16 -3.37
C MET A 203 -5.85 5.64 -1.95
N TYR A 204 -6.30 4.73 -1.09
CA TYR A 204 -6.58 5.03 0.32
C TYR A 204 -5.30 5.36 1.09
N GLY A 205 -4.20 4.66 0.79
CA GLY A 205 -2.89 4.95 1.37
C GLY A 205 -2.39 6.35 1.05
N ILE A 206 -2.48 6.76 -0.22
CA ILE A 206 -2.11 8.11 -0.67
C ILE A 206 -3.02 9.17 -0.06
N ALA A 207 -4.33 8.93 0.00
CA ALA A 207 -5.27 9.87 0.61
C ALA A 207 -4.96 10.10 2.10
N MET A 208 -4.65 9.03 2.85
CA MET A 208 -4.26 9.13 4.26
C MET A 208 -2.88 9.78 4.43
N LEU A 209 -1.94 9.53 3.51
CA LEU A 209 -0.62 10.14 3.52
C LEU A 209 -0.70 11.67 3.44
N VAL A 210 -1.58 12.21 2.58
CA VAL A 210 -1.82 13.67 2.50
C VAL A 210 -2.23 14.26 3.84
N ILE A 211 -3.08 13.55 4.58
CA ILE A 211 -3.55 13.99 5.89
C ILE A 211 -2.48 13.82 6.97
N ALA A 212 -1.62 12.80 6.82
CA ALA A 212 -0.47 12.58 7.70
C ALA A 212 0.57 13.73 7.68
N ALA A 213 0.53 14.62 6.68
CA ALA A 213 1.30 15.87 6.70
C ALA A 213 1.09 16.70 7.97
N LEU A 214 -0.11 16.64 8.56
CA LEU A 214 -0.43 17.37 9.81
C LEU A 214 0.37 16.87 11.01
N ILE A 215 0.91 15.69 10.95
CA ILE A 215 1.73 15.07 12.01
C ILE A 215 3.23 15.10 11.68
N GLY A 216 3.65 15.98 10.76
CA GLY A 216 5.06 16.27 10.54
C GLY A 216 5.83 15.12 9.87
N THR A 217 5.31 14.56 8.80
CA THR A 217 6.03 13.66 7.90
C THR A 217 7.11 14.42 7.11
N ASN A 218 8.08 13.69 6.53
CA ASN A 218 9.18 14.31 5.78
C ASN A 218 8.99 14.23 4.24
N GLY A 219 7.82 13.84 3.77
CA GLY A 219 7.54 13.65 2.34
C GLY A 219 6.97 14.88 1.62
N LEU A 220 6.52 14.65 0.38
CA LEU A 220 5.87 15.68 -0.46
C LEU A 220 4.64 16.30 0.19
N GLU A 221 3.86 15.49 0.91
CA GLU A 221 2.68 15.92 1.63
C GLU A 221 2.98 17.04 2.63
N GLN A 222 4.14 16.95 3.29
CA GLN A 222 4.60 18.01 4.20
C GLN A 222 4.90 19.31 3.48
N ILE A 223 5.49 19.23 2.28
CA ILE A 223 5.76 20.43 1.46
C ILE A 223 4.47 21.08 1.00
N VAL A 224 3.46 20.27 0.64
CA VAL A 224 2.12 20.79 0.31
C VAL A 224 1.53 21.54 1.51
N PHE A 225 1.59 20.94 2.68
CA PHE A 225 1.05 21.53 3.91
C PHE A 225 1.77 22.85 4.28
N ILE A 226 3.10 22.85 4.29
CA ILE A 226 3.91 24.06 4.56
C ILE A 226 3.64 25.13 3.49
N GLY A 227 3.55 24.76 2.22
CA GLY A 227 3.23 25.71 1.15
C GLY A 227 1.87 26.41 1.32
N LEU A 228 0.91 25.70 1.90
CA LEU A 228 -0.41 26.26 2.22
C LEU A 228 -0.38 27.17 3.45
N THR A 229 0.32 26.77 4.52
CA THR A 229 0.39 27.52 5.79
C THR A 229 1.25 28.78 5.67
N ASP A 230 2.36 28.72 4.96
CA ASP A 230 3.28 29.86 4.78
C ASP A 230 2.85 30.80 3.64
N GLY A 231 1.72 30.50 2.96
CA GLY A 231 1.21 31.29 1.85
C GLY A 231 2.08 31.17 0.57
N ASN A 232 3.05 30.28 0.51
CA ASN A 232 3.85 30.01 -0.68
C ASN A 232 3.11 29.07 -1.64
N ARG A 233 2.09 29.62 -2.29
CA ARG A 233 1.18 28.88 -3.17
C ARG A 233 1.90 28.16 -4.31
N GLY A 234 3.00 28.73 -4.84
CA GLY A 234 3.78 28.11 -5.90
C GLY A 234 4.44 26.81 -5.47
N LYS A 235 5.09 26.81 -4.30
CA LYS A 235 5.75 25.61 -3.74
C LYS A 235 4.72 24.52 -3.39
N GLY A 236 3.61 24.90 -2.77
CA GLY A 236 2.53 23.96 -2.44
C GLY A 236 1.88 23.34 -3.69
N LEU A 237 1.65 24.14 -4.74
CA LEU A 237 1.08 23.67 -6.00
C LEU A 237 2.00 22.64 -6.70
N ILE A 238 3.29 22.94 -6.79
CA ILE A 238 4.28 22.06 -7.42
C ILE A 238 4.39 20.73 -6.66
N ALA A 239 4.43 20.77 -5.34
CA ALA A 239 4.44 19.56 -4.52
C ALA A 239 3.16 18.74 -4.69
N GLY A 240 1.99 19.41 -4.75
CA GLY A 240 0.70 18.76 -5.01
C GLY A 240 0.63 18.08 -6.38
N ILE A 241 1.13 18.74 -7.43
CA ILE A 241 1.24 18.15 -8.78
C ILE A 241 2.19 16.94 -8.74
N SER A 242 3.34 17.05 -8.08
CA SER A 242 4.30 15.94 -7.94
C SER A 242 3.67 14.74 -7.25
N MET A 243 2.87 14.97 -6.21
CA MET A 243 2.14 13.92 -5.51
C MET A 243 1.06 13.27 -6.38
N ALA A 244 0.32 14.08 -7.16
CA ALA A 244 -0.65 13.56 -8.12
C ALA A 244 0.00 12.71 -9.21
N ILE A 245 1.18 13.10 -9.70
CA ILE A 245 1.96 12.32 -10.66
C ILE A 245 2.36 10.96 -10.06
N ILE A 246 2.86 10.93 -8.82
CA ILE A 246 3.18 9.68 -8.12
C ILE A 246 1.94 8.79 -7.99
N ALA A 247 0.82 9.37 -7.57
CA ALA A 247 -0.45 8.65 -7.44
C ALA A 247 -0.94 8.03 -8.76
N MET A 248 -0.62 8.64 -9.90
CA MET A 248 -0.97 8.11 -11.23
C MET A 248 0.00 7.03 -11.72
N ILE A 249 1.24 7.05 -11.25
CA ILE A 249 2.29 6.10 -11.69
C ILE A 249 2.23 4.79 -10.88
N VAL A 250 1.86 4.87 -9.61
CA VAL A 250 1.79 3.72 -8.67
C VAL A 250 0.45 3.01 -8.80
#